data_7702750c5664573a043982eacc94a2f2
#
_entry.id   7702750c5664573a043982eacc94a2f2
#
_cell.length_a   1.000
_cell.length_b   1.000
_cell.length_c   1.000
_cell.angle_alpha   90.00
_cell.angle_beta   90.00
_cell.angle_gamma   90.00
#
_symmetry.space_group_name_H-M   'P 1'
#
loop_
_entity.id
_entity.type
_entity.pdbx_description
1 polymer ?
#
loop_
_entity_poly.entity_id
_entity_poly.type
_entity_poly.pdbx_seq_one_letter_code
_entity_poly.pdbx_strand_id
1 'polypeptide(L)'
;MSSDLKELIASKESNGNYNVLVGGDTANLTDLTIRDILDLQDYMVKEGYKSSAVGKYQIKKSTIESLLYVPGTDKLRNPNDFNLDTKFDEKTQDWAADALINRRKKAAKDTAEALGMHIQVAEALELSKEWASLPDPRTDKSYYDGDGVNAAHHKIGDVYRVLGGER
;
A
#
# COMPACT_ATOMS: atom_id res chain seq x y z
N MET A 1 -11.16 6.69 -8.98
CA MET A 1 -10.72 6.06 -7.73
C MET A 1 -11.38 6.73 -6.58
N SER A 2 -11.86 5.95 -5.66
CA SER A 2 -12.52 6.51 -4.50
C SER A 2 -11.51 6.99 -3.47
N SER A 3 -11.67 8.23 -3.03
CA SER A 3 -10.93 8.76 -1.89
C SER A 3 -11.28 8.03 -0.59
N ASP A 4 -12.50 7.44 -0.49
CA ASP A 4 -12.96 6.78 0.74
C ASP A 4 -12.11 5.56 1.09
N LEU A 5 -11.77 4.72 0.11
CA LEU A 5 -10.89 3.57 0.34
C LEU A 5 -9.47 4.03 0.72
N LYS A 6 -8.94 5.03 0.03
CA LYS A 6 -7.62 5.58 0.37
C LYS A 6 -7.59 6.18 1.77
N GLU A 7 -8.63 6.91 2.15
CA GLU A 7 -8.72 7.47 3.50
C GLU A 7 -8.88 6.40 4.57
N LEU A 8 -9.63 5.33 4.29
CA LEU A 8 -9.73 4.20 5.20
C LEU A 8 -8.36 3.57 5.45
N ILE A 9 -7.61 3.29 4.38
CA ILE A 9 -6.25 2.75 4.46
C ILE A 9 -5.37 3.69 5.29
N ALA A 10 -5.30 4.96 4.90
CA ALA A 10 -4.41 5.93 5.52
C ALA A 10 -4.72 6.17 7.00
N SER A 11 -5.98 6.07 7.40
CA SER A 11 -6.40 6.35 8.78
C SER A 11 -5.67 5.50 9.81
N LYS A 12 -5.31 4.26 9.47
CA LYS A 12 -4.60 3.34 10.38
C LYS A 12 -3.13 3.16 10.01
N GLU A 13 -2.75 3.45 8.76
CA GLU A 13 -1.35 3.36 8.35
C GLU A 13 -0.54 4.55 8.87
N SER A 14 -1.09 5.75 8.81
CA SER A 14 -0.34 6.98 9.08
C SER A 14 -1.14 8.07 9.76
N ASN A 15 -2.41 7.83 10.08
CA ASN A 15 -3.35 8.86 10.50
C ASN A 15 -3.43 10.00 9.47
N GLY A 16 -3.29 9.67 8.18
CA GLY A 16 -3.36 10.63 7.08
C GLY A 16 -2.11 11.46 6.85
N ASN A 17 -1.00 11.16 7.51
CA ASN A 17 0.22 11.94 7.41
C ASN A 17 1.13 11.46 6.27
N TYR A 18 1.43 12.34 5.32
CA TYR A 18 2.34 12.04 4.20
C TYR A 18 3.81 11.93 4.62
N ASN A 19 4.18 12.38 5.82
CA ASN A 19 5.56 12.55 6.25
C ASN A 19 5.92 11.66 7.45
N VAL A 20 5.36 10.46 7.52
CA VAL A 20 5.58 9.54 8.63
C VAL A 20 6.34 8.30 8.19
N LEU A 21 7.25 7.83 9.04
CA LEU A 21 7.95 6.55 8.90
C LEU A 21 7.23 5.51 9.74
N VAL A 22 7.43 4.23 9.41
CA VAL A 22 6.89 3.13 10.22
C VAL A 22 7.32 3.31 11.69
N GLY A 23 6.38 3.13 12.60
CA GLY A 23 6.63 3.34 14.03
C GLY A 23 6.31 4.75 14.54
N GLY A 24 5.96 5.68 13.64
CA GLY A 24 5.46 7.01 14.01
C GLY A 24 6.45 8.15 13.91
N ASP A 25 7.73 7.88 13.68
CA ASP A 25 8.71 8.95 13.45
C ASP A 25 8.33 9.76 12.21
N THR A 26 8.64 11.04 12.21
CA THR A 26 8.37 11.93 11.08
C THR A 26 9.65 12.37 10.38
N ALA A 27 9.55 12.60 9.09
CA ALA A 27 10.64 13.15 8.28
C ALA A 27 10.01 13.89 7.09
N ASN A 28 10.73 14.84 6.52
CA ASN A 28 10.24 15.62 5.39
C ASN A 28 10.32 14.79 4.09
N LEU A 29 9.40 13.85 3.94
CA LEU A 29 9.39 12.94 2.78
C LEU A 29 8.93 13.61 1.50
N THR A 30 8.03 14.58 1.60
CA THR A 30 7.38 15.20 0.42
C THR A 30 8.34 16.03 -0.42
N ASP A 31 9.50 16.40 0.12
CA ASP A 31 10.55 17.11 -0.62
C ASP A 31 11.61 16.18 -1.20
N LEU A 32 11.57 14.90 -0.85
CA LEU A 32 12.54 13.91 -1.33
C LEU A 32 12.11 13.32 -2.68
N THR A 33 13.09 12.95 -3.49
CA THR A 33 12.84 12.19 -4.72
C THR A 33 12.66 10.71 -4.39
N ILE A 34 12.13 9.94 -5.33
CA ILE A 34 12.02 8.48 -5.17
C ILE A 34 13.40 7.86 -4.89
N ARG A 35 14.46 8.35 -5.55
CA ARG A 35 15.85 7.92 -5.27
C ARG A 35 16.19 8.11 -3.80
N ASP A 36 15.90 9.29 -3.27
CA ASP A 36 16.17 9.61 -1.86
C ASP A 36 15.34 8.74 -0.92
N ILE A 37 14.09 8.47 -1.27
CA ILE A 37 13.22 7.58 -0.49
C ILE A 37 13.79 6.17 -0.43
N LEU A 38 14.25 5.62 -1.55
CA LEU A 38 14.86 4.28 -1.57
C LEU A 38 16.10 4.23 -0.67
N ASP A 39 16.93 5.26 -0.71
CA ASP A 39 18.10 5.37 0.16
C ASP A 39 17.70 5.45 1.63
N LEU A 40 16.67 6.24 1.95
CA LEU A 40 16.13 6.35 3.30
C LEU A 40 15.59 5.00 3.78
N GLN A 41 14.91 4.27 2.92
CA GLN A 41 14.35 2.96 3.27
C GLN A 41 15.44 1.94 3.58
N ASP A 42 16.54 1.96 2.85
CA ASP A 42 17.71 1.13 3.16
C ASP A 42 18.30 1.50 4.53
N TYR A 43 18.40 2.79 4.80
CA TYR A 43 18.88 3.30 6.08
C TYR A 43 17.97 2.85 7.23
N MET A 44 16.64 2.93 7.05
CA MET A 44 15.67 2.52 8.07
C MET A 44 15.84 1.06 8.47
N VAL A 45 15.95 0.16 7.49
CA VAL A 45 16.14 -1.26 7.75
C VAL A 45 17.45 -1.51 8.47
N LYS A 46 18.52 -0.83 8.05
CA LYS A 46 19.85 -0.93 8.65
C LYS A 46 19.85 -0.47 10.12
N GLU A 47 19.07 0.56 10.45
CA GLU A 47 18.97 1.15 11.78
C GLU A 47 17.98 0.41 12.69
N GLY A 48 17.35 -0.66 12.23
CA GLY A 48 16.48 -1.49 13.05
C GLY A 48 15.00 -1.12 13.07
N TYR A 49 14.55 -0.31 12.13
CA TYR A 49 13.11 -0.08 11.96
C TYR A 49 12.41 -1.41 11.61
N LYS A 50 11.16 -1.55 12.03
CA LYS A 50 10.38 -2.79 11.80
C LYS A 50 10.24 -3.14 10.32
N SER A 51 10.22 -2.12 9.45
CA SER A 51 10.15 -2.28 8.00
C SER A 51 10.64 -1.00 7.33
N SER A 52 10.56 -0.96 6.01
CA SER A 52 10.87 0.23 5.20
C SER A 52 9.65 1.08 4.85
N ALA A 53 8.51 0.85 5.51
CA ALA A 53 7.26 1.53 5.18
C ALA A 53 7.31 3.04 5.46
N VAL A 54 6.91 3.85 4.49
CA VAL A 54 6.96 5.32 4.56
C VAL A 54 5.72 5.97 3.96
N GLY A 55 5.41 7.16 4.46
CA GLY A 55 4.39 8.04 3.89
C GLY A 55 2.96 7.72 4.33
N LYS A 56 2.02 8.41 3.70
CA LYS A 56 0.60 8.32 4.05
C LYS A 56 0.06 6.90 3.97
N TYR A 57 0.54 6.12 3.00
CA TYR A 57 0.04 4.76 2.75
C TYR A 57 1.02 3.68 3.19
N GLN A 58 2.09 4.05 3.88
CA GLN A 58 3.11 3.15 4.42
C GLN A 58 3.62 2.16 3.36
N ILE A 59 4.21 2.71 2.30
CA ILE A 59 4.70 1.94 1.16
C ILE A 59 6.14 1.48 1.42
N LYS A 60 6.38 0.18 1.29
CA LYS A 60 7.70 -0.42 1.50
C LYS A 60 8.59 -0.26 0.27
N LYS A 61 9.91 -0.43 0.47
CA LYS A 61 10.90 -0.33 -0.61
C LYS A 61 10.59 -1.26 -1.77
N SER A 62 10.34 -2.55 -1.49
CA SER A 62 10.04 -3.53 -2.53
C SER A 62 8.80 -3.15 -3.34
N THR A 63 7.83 -2.53 -2.69
CA THR A 63 6.61 -2.07 -3.35
C THR A 63 6.89 -0.87 -4.25
N ILE A 64 7.69 0.10 -3.78
CA ILE A 64 8.13 1.23 -4.63
C ILE A 64 8.87 0.70 -5.86
N GLU A 65 9.80 -0.23 -5.66
CA GLU A 65 10.54 -0.83 -6.78
C GLU A 65 9.60 -1.54 -7.77
N SER A 66 8.57 -2.20 -7.28
CA SER A 66 7.58 -2.86 -8.14
C SER A 66 6.73 -1.87 -8.95
N LEU A 67 6.58 -0.65 -8.46
CA LEU A 67 5.91 0.44 -9.20
C LEU A 67 6.85 1.11 -10.19
N LEU A 68 8.15 1.14 -9.90
CA LEU A 68 9.17 1.73 -10.77
C LEU A 68 9.44 0.86 -11.98
N TYR A 69 9.70 -0.43 -11.77
CA TYR A 69 10.32 -1.29 -12.77
C TYR A 69 9.41 -2.41 -13.26
N VAL A 70 9.58 -2.76 -14.54
CA VAL A 70 9.04 -4.00 -15.08
C VAL A 70 9.74 -5.17 -14.37
N PRO A 71 9.02 -6.21 -13.91
CA PRO A 71 9.62 -7.30 -13.13
C PRO A 71 10.85 -7.91 -13.77
N GLY A 72 11.92 -8.06 -12.97
CA GLY A 72 13.16 -8.66 -13.40
C GLY A 72 14.00 -7.78 -14.32
N THR A 73 13.67 -6.50 -14.47
CA THR A 73 14.40 -5.55 -15.32
C THR A 73 14.65 -4.25 -14.57
N ASP A 74 15.46 -3.37 -15.17
CA ASP A 74 15.64 -1.99 -14.73
C ASP A 74 14.86 -1.00 -15.60
N LYS A 75 13.95 -1.51 -16.42
CA LYS A 75 13.11 -0.71 -17.31
C LYS A 75 11.94 -0.11 -16.54
N LEU A 76 11.78 1.21 -16.62
CA LEU A 76 10.69 1.92 -15.96
C LEU A 76 9.32 1.56 -16.58
N ARG A 77 8.32 1.34 -15.71
CA ARG A 77 6.94 1.06 -16.13
C ARG A 77 6.23 2.31 -16.63
N ASN A 78 6.40 3.41 -15.90
CA ASN A 78 5.69 4.67 -16.13
C ASN A 78 6.68 5.83 -16.07
N PRO A 79 7.61 5.93 -17.06
CA PRO A 79 8.74 6.85 -16.94
C PRO A 79 8.35 8.31 -16.80
N ASN A 80 7.17 8.70 -17.30
CA ASN A 80 6.72 10.09 -17.22
C ASN A 80 6.06 10.43 -15.88
N ASP A 81 5.49 9.43 -15.20
CA ASP A 81 4.71 9.64 -13.96
C ASP A 81 5.47 9.23 -12.70
N PHE A 82 6.34 8.25 -12.81
CA PHE A 82 7.00 7.66 -11.63
C PHE A 82 8.39 7.17 -12.00
N ASN A 83 9.39 7.98 -11.68
CA ASN A 83 10.80 7.67 -11.92
C ASN A 83 11.65 8.10 -10.72
N LEU A 84 12.95 7.84 -10.76
CA LEU A 84 13.84 8.11 -9.64
C LEU A 84 13.93 9.59 -9.26
N ASP A 85 13.64 10.50 -10.18
CA ASP A 85 13.71 11.94 -9.94
C ASP A 85 12.35 12.56 -9.57
N THR A 86 11.28 11.74 -9.57
CA THR A 86 9.95 12.19 -9.15
C THR A 86 9.96 12.48 -7.65
N LYS A 87 9.38 13.60 -7.24
CA LYS A 87 9.21 13.94 -5.83
C LYS A 87 8.18 13.01 -5.19
N PHE A 88 8.46 12.57 -3.97
CA PHE A 88 7.54 11.75 -3.17
C PHE A 88 6.53 12.65 -2.46
N ASP A 89 5.95 13.58 -3.20
CA ASP A 89 4.98 14.53 -2.69
C ASP A 89 3.59 13.90 -2.53
N GLU A 90 2.64 14.69 -2.07
CA GLU A 90 1.28 14.22 -1.81
C GLU A 90 0.66 13.59 -3.07
N LYS A 91 0.78 14.27 -4.20
CA LYS A 91 0.25 13.81 -5.48
C LYS A 91 0.86 12.46 -5.88
N THR A 92 2.16 12.30 -5.73
CA THR A 92 2.87 11.06 -6.08
C THR A 92 2.49 9.92 -5.14
N GLN A 93 2.37 10.19 -3.85
CA GLN A 93 1.93 9.17 -2.89
C GLN A 93 0.51 8.72 -3.18
N ASP A 94 -0.39 9.64 -3.50
CA ASP A 94 -1.77 9.30 -3.88
C ASP A 94 -1.80 8.50 -5.19
N TRP A 95 -0.99 8.88 -6.17
CA TRP A 95 -0.84 8.12 -7.41
C TRP A 95 -0.39 6.69 -7.16
N ALA A 96 0.61 6.52 -6.28
CA ALA A 96 1.12 5.20 -5.93
C ALA A 96 0.04 4.34 -5.27
N ALA A 97 -0.73 4.91 -4.35
CA ALA A 97 -1.84 4.19 -3.71
C ALA A 97 -2.89 3.76 -4.73
N ASP A 98 -3.27 4.64 -5.67
CA ASP A 98 -4.20 4.31 -6.74
C ASP A 98 -3.67 3.18 -7.62
N ALA A 99 -2.39 3.22 -7.97
CA ALA A 99 -1.76 2.16 -8.78
C ALA A 99 -1.79 0.81 -8.06
N LEU A 100 -1.53 0.79 -6.76
CA LEU A 100 -1.57 -0.43 -5.95
C LEU A 100 -3.00 -0.97 -5.81
N ILE A 101 -3.97 -0.11 -5.57
CA ILE A 101 -5.38 -0.49 -5.49
C ILE A 101 -5.83 -1.09 -6.82
N ASN A 102 -5.51 -0.44 -7.94
CA ASN A 102 -5.86 -0.95 -9.27
C ASN A 102 -5.23 -2.30 -9.55
N ARG A 103 -3.97 -2.49 -9.17
CA ARG A 103 -3.26 -3.76 -9.31
C ARG A 103 -3.98 -4.87 -8.56
N ARG A 104 -4.39 -4.60 -7.32
CA ARG A 104 -5.08 -5.59 -6.48
C ARG A 104 -6.50 -5.88 -6.98
N LYS A 105 -7.25 -4.87 -7.41
CA LYS A 105 -8.58 -5.08 -7.99
C LYS A 105 -8.50 -5.89 -9.29
N LYS A 106 -7.47 -5.66 -10.08
CA LYS A 106 -7.24 -6.43 -11.31
C LYS A 106 -6.94 -7.91 -10.99
N ALA A 107 -6.08 -8.15 -10.00
CA ALA A 107 -5.78 -9.51 -9.55
C ALA A 107 -7.00 -10.20 -8.93
N ALA A 108 -7.92 -9.45 -8.34
CA ALA A 108 -9.11 -9.99 -7.70
C ALA A 108 -10.01 -10.75 -8.67
N LYS A 109 -10.01 -10.41 -9.94
CA LYS A 109 -10.79 -11.14 -10.97
C LYS A 109 -10.33 -12.59 -11.06
N ASP A 110 -9.02 -12.82 -11.12
CA ASP A 110 -8.44 -14.15 -11.17
C ASP A 110 -8.64 -14.89 -9.84
N THR A 111 -8.48 -14.18 -8.72
CA THR A 111 -8.68 -14.73 -7.38
C THR A 111 -10.13 -15.19 -7.18
N ALA A 112 -11.10 -14.39 -7.60
CA ALA A 112 -12.52 -14.74 -7.51
C ALA A 112 -12.82 -16.01 -8.29
N GLU A 113 -12.29 -16.13 -9.50
CA GLU A 113 -12.46 -17.31 -10.34
C GLU A 113 -11.78 -18.52 -9.74
N ALA A 114 -10.52 -18.38 -9.31
CA ALA A 114 -9.73 -19.49 -8.78
C ALA A 114 -10.29 -20.05 -7.46
N LEU A 115 -10.82 -19.19 -6.60
CA LEU A 115 -11.31 -19.57 -5.27
C LEU A 115 -12.85 -19.70 -5.21
N GLY A 116 -13.55 -19.43 -6.32
CA GLY A 116 -15.02 -19.52 -6.35
C GLY A 116 -15.69 -18.53 -5.41
N MET A 117 -15.13 -17.33 -5.24
CA MET A 117 -15.68 -16.33 -4.33
C MET A 117 -16.24 -15.12 -5.08
N HIS A 118 -17.13 -14.38 -4.43
CA HIS A 118 -17.68 -13.13 -4.96
C HIS A 118 -16.54 -12.14 -5.21
N ILE A 119 -16.65 -11.35 -6.29
CA ILE A 119 -15.59 -10.40 -6.67
C ILE A 119 -15.27 -9.40 -5.56
N GLN A 120 -16.25 -8.92 -4.82
CA GLN A 120 -16.01 -7.97 -3.73
C GLN A 120 -15.22 -8.60 -2.58
N VAL A 121 -15.46 -9.88 -2.29
CA VAL A 121 -14.69 -10.65 -1.31
C VAL A 121 -13.25 -10.82 -1.81
N ALA A 122 -13.08 -11.13 -3.09
CA ALA A 122 -11.76 -11.27 -3.69
C ALA A 122 -10.99 -9.94 -3.68
N GLU A 123 -11.65 -8.82 -3.92
CA GLU A 123 -11.04 -7.50 -3.81
C GLU A 123 -10.56 -7.22 -2.39
N ALA A 124 -11.40 -7.51 -1.38
CA ALA A 124 -11.01 -7.35 0.02
C ALA A 124 -9.81 -8.24 0.36
N LEU A 125 -9.78 -9.48 -0.12
CA LEU A 125 -8.67 -10.40 0.09
C LEU A 125 -7.38 -9.84 -0.52
N GLU A 126 -7.42 -9.42 -1.78
CA GLU A 126 -6.23 -8.88 -2.46
C GLU A 126 -5.71 -7.61 -1.78
N LEU A 127 -6.60 -6.71 -1.38
CA LEU A 127 -6.20 -5.49 -0.67
C LEU A 127 -5.59 -5.81 0.70
N SER A 128 -6.04 -6.87 1.38
CA SER A 128 -5.46 -7.28 2.66
C SER A 128 -4.02 -7.79 2.53
N LYS A 129 -3.64 -8.25 1.35
CA LYS A 129 -2.25 -8.64 1.06
C LYS A 129 -1.35 -7.42 0.89
N GLU A 130 -1.92 -6.30 0.42
CA GLU A 130 -1.17 -5.06 0.22
C GLU A 130 -1.04 -4.26 1.52
N TRP A 131 -2.11 -4.14 2.28
CA TRP A 131 -2.15 -3.38 3.53
C TRP A 131 -2.60 -4.27 4.68
N ALA A 132 -1.68 -4.59 5.59
CA ALA A 132 -1.94 -5.48 6.72
C ALA A 132 -3.02 -4.95 7.68
N SER A 133 -3.26 -3.65 7.69
CA SER A 133 -4.33 -3.04 8.48
C SER A 133 -5.74 -3.39 7.97
N LEU A 134 -5.87 -3.81 6.71
CA LEU A 134 -7.13 -4.29 6.15
C LEU A 134 -7.28 -5.79 6.44
N PRO A 135 -8.45 -6.24 6.92
CA PRO A 135 -8.62 -7.66 7.29
C PRO A 135 -8.79 -8.57 6.07
N ASP A 136 -8.27 -9.78 6.19
CA ASP A 136 -8.60 -10.88 5.29
C ASP A 136 -10.08 -11.23 5.49
N PRO A 137 -10.91 -11.19 4.44
CA PRO A 137 -12.35 -11.41 4.58
C PRO A 137 -12.73 -12.81 5.02
N ARG A 138 -11.79 -13.77 4.95
CA ARG A 138 -12.02 -15.16 5.38
C ARG A 138 -11.88 -15.33 6.89
N THR A 139 -11.14 -14.44 7.57
CA THR A 139 -10.81 -14.58 9.00
C THR A 139 -11.16 -13.35 9.83
N ASP A 140 -11.40 -12.21 9.19
CA ASP A 140 -11.55 -10.88 9.81
C ASP A 140 -10.31 -10.48 10.63
N LYS A 141 -9.16 -11.05 10.28
CA LYS A 141 -7.84 -10.75 10.86
C LYS A 141 -6.89 -10.37 9.74
N SER A 142 -5.71 -9.86 10.10
CA SER A 142 -4.68 -9.60 9.09
C SER A 142 -4.41 -10.85 8.25
N TYR A 143 -4.17 -10.67 6.96
CA TYR A 143 -3.68 -11.74 6.09
C TYR A 143 -2.40 -12.38 6.66
N TYR A 144 -1.61 -11.57 7.38
CA TYR A 144 -0.34 -11.96 8.00
C TYR A 144 -0.49 -12.31 9.48
N ASP A 145 -1.71 -12.63 9.92
CA ASP A 145 -1.96 -12.98 11.33
C ASP A 145 -1.04 -14.12 11.77
N GLY A 146 -0.45 -13.96 12.94
CA GLY A 146 0.50 -14.93 13.49
C GLY A 146 1.97 -14.62 13.19
N ASP A 147 2.30 -13.60 12.40
CA ASP A 147 3.70 -13.22 12.14
C ASP A 147 4.32 -12.40 13.28
N GLY A 148 3.52 -12.02 14.29
CA GLY A 148 3.98 -11.25 15.44
C GLY A 148 4.19 -9.76 15.18
N VAL A 149 3.93 -9.28 13.98
CA VAL A 149 4.18 -7.88 13.56
C VAL A 149 2.90 -7.20 13.09
N ASN A 150 2.13 -7.88 12.23
CA ASN A 150 0.98 -7.28 11.57
C ASN A 150 -0.34 -7.63 12.27
N ALA A 151 -1.25 -6.65 12.32
CA ALA A 151 -2.60 -6.83 12.83
C ALA A 151 -3.58 -6.03 11.98
N ALA A 152 -4.79 -6.54 11.82
CA ALA A 152 -5.86 -5.79 11.17
C ALA A 152 -6.42 -4.75 12.16
N HIS A 153 -6.55 -3.52 11.67
CA HIS A 153 -7.07 -2.39 12.45
C HIS A 153 -8.44 -1.93 11.94
N HIS A 154 -8.92 -2.52 10.86
CA HIS A 154 -10.24 -2.27 10.29
C HIS A 154 -11.08 -3.53 10.38
N LYS A 155 -12.40 -3.36 10.45
CA LYS A 155 -13.34 -4.46 10.37
C LYS A 155 -13.72 -4.69 8.91
N ILE A 156 -14.01 -5.94 8.55
CA ILE A 156 -14.36 -6.29 7.18
C ILE A 156 -15.62 -5.54 6.67
N GLY A 157 -16.57 -5.25 7.56
CA GLY A 157 -17.74 -4.48 7.20
C GLY A 157 -17.41 -3.07 6.69
N ASP A 158 -16.41 -2.42 7.27
CA ASP A 158 -15.95 -1.11 6.83
C ASP A 158 -15.31 -1.18 5.44
N VAL A 159 -14.56 -2.24 5.17
CA VAL A 159 -13.95 -2.46 3.85
C VAL A 159 -15.02 -2.67 2.80
N TYR A 160 -16.01 -3.52 3.06
CA TYR A 160 -17.11 -3.76 2.11
C TYR A 160 -17.93 -2.50 1.83
N ARG A 161 -18.13 -1.66 2.84
CA ARG A 161 -18.86 -0.40 2.65
C ARG A 161 -18.16 0.51 1.66
N VAL A 162 -16.84 0.70 1.77
CA VAL A 162 -16.09 1.56 0.85
C VAL A 162 -15.92 0.91 -0.51
N LEU A 163 -15.79 -0.41 -0.60
CA LEU A 163 -15.73 -1.12 -1.88
C LEU A 163 -17.08 -1.05 -2.61
N GLY A 164 -18.18 -1.19 -1.88
CA GLY A 164 -19.53 -1.06 -2.45
C GLY A 164 -19.78 0.35 -3.00
N GLY A 165 -19.30 1.37 -2.31
CA GLY A 165 -19.40 2.76 -2.75
C GLY A 165 -18.55 3.08 -3.98
N GLU A 166 -17.55 2.25 -4.27
CA GLU A 166 -16.65 2.36 -5.43
C GLU A 166 -17.31 1.90 -6.74
N ARG A 167 -18.39 1.16 -6.63
CA ARG A 167 -19.11 0.58 -7.77
C ARG A 167 -20.27 1.50 -8.20
#